data_f586ee2fe965cc2a674893ed42ced881
#
_entry.id   f586ee2fe965cc2a674893ed42ced881
#
_cell.length_a   1.000
_cell.length_b   1.000
_cell.length_c   1.000
_cell.angle_alpha   90.00
_cell.angle_beta   90.00
_cell.angle_gamma   90.00
#
_symmetry.space_group_name_H-M   'P 1'
#
loop_
_entity.id
_entity.type
_entity.pdbx_description
1 polymer ?
#
loop_
_entity_poly.entity_id
_entity_poly.type
_entity_poly.pdbx_seq_one_letter_code
_entity_poly.pdbx_strand_id
1 'polypeptide(L)'
;MNIKTVAIAAAVAVSGIAAPAFAHHSFAMFDSSKTMTLVGTVKEFQWTNPHTWIQVNVPTNGKVVEWSIEGGSPNGLARRGWKSTIMKPGDKITVVIAPMKDGSNGGSLKTVTLPDGKTL
;
A
#
# COMPACT_ATOMS: atom_id res chain seq x y z
N MET A 1 55.57 23.56 -43.16
CA MET A 1 54.63 22.46 -43.00
C MET A 1 53.87 22.68 -41.72
N ASN A 2 52.63 23.12 -41.86
CA ASN A 2 51.79 23.43 -40.67
C ASN A 2 51.00 22.15 -40.31
N ILE A 3 51.39 21.54 -39.20
CA ILE A 3 50.58 20.45 -38.62
C ILE A 3 49.48 21.13 -37.78
N LYS A 4 48.27 21.14 -38.34
CA LYS A 4 47.09 21.58 -37.60
C LYS A 4 46.69 20.44 -36.67
N THR A 5 46.97 20.62 -35.41
CA THR A 5 46.50 19.72 -34.34
C THR A 5 44.99 19.95 -34.20
N VAL A 6 44.18 19.02 -34.66
CA VAL A 6 42.76 18.98 -34.38
C VAL A 6 42.55 18.39 -33.00
N ALA A 7 42.19 19.23 -32.05
CA ALA A 7 41.76 18.78 -30.75
C ALA A 7 40.32 18.31 -30.87
N ILE A 8 40.13 17.00 -30.80
CA ILE A 8 38.79 16.39 -30.69
C ILE A 8 38.39 16.49 -29.22
N ALA A 9 37.54 17.43 -28.90
CA ALA A 9 36.86 17.47 -27.62
C ALA A 9 35.81 16.35 -27.57
N ALA A 10 36.13 15.26 -26.87
CA ALA A 10 35.16 14.24 -26.57
C ALA A 10 34.20 14.77 -25.51
N ALA A 11 33.03 15.17 -25.94
CA ALA A 11 31.91 15.46 -25.05
C ALA A 11 31.41 14.14 -24.48
N VAL A 12 31.77 13.82 -23.25
CA VAL A 12 31.17 12.72 -22.50
C VAL A 12 29.78 13.16 -22.10
N ALA A 13 28.79 12.73 -22.87
CA ALA A 13 27.41 12.84 -22.49
C ALA A 13 27.17 11.84 -21.33
N VAL A 14 27.19 12.35 -20.10
CA VAL A 14 26.72 11.58 -18.97
C VAL A 14 25.20 11.49 -19.09
N SER A 15 24.74 10.41 -19.70
CA SER A 15 23.34 10.05 -19.68
C SER A 15 22.99 9.69 -18.24
N GLY A 16 22.50 10.64 -17.48
CA GLY A 16 21.92 10.39 -16.17
C GLY A 16 20.74 9.43 -16.37
N ILE A 17 20.94 8.16 -16.03
CA ILE A 17 19.84 7.22 -15.89
C ILE A 17 19.06 7.73 -14.68
N ALA A 18 17.97 8.47 -14.94
CA ALA A 18 17.00 8.76 -13.92
C ALA A 18 16.38 7.41 -13.54
N ALA A 19 16.89 6.80 -12.47
CA ALA A 19 16.19 5.68 -11.85
C ALA A 19 14.78 6.17 -11.52
N PRO A 20 13.73 5.41 -11.90
CA PRO A 20 12.39 5.78 -11.49
C PRO A 20 12.42 5.85 -9.96
N ALA A 21 12.22 7.05 -9.43
CA ALA A 21 11.94 7.19 -8.02
C ALA A 21 10.61 6.48 -7.82
N PHE A 22 10.65 5.22 -7.33
CA PHE A 22 9.49 4.62 -6.73
C PHE A 22 9.10 5.58 -5.62
N ALA A 23 8.03 6.33 -5.84
CA ALA A 23 7.45 7.13 -4.79
C ALA A 23 7.15 6.15 -3.67
N HIS A 24 7.98 6.15 -2.63
CA HIS A 24 7.61 5.54 -1.37
C HIS A 24 6.25 6.12 -1.05
N HIS A 25 5.23 5.25 -0.92
CA HIS A 25 3.93 5.66 -0.46
C HIS A 25 4.15 6.38 0.85
N SER A 26 4.30 7.70 0.77
CA SER A 26 4.44 8.49 1.98
C SER A 26 3.11 8.41 2.70
N PHE A 27 3.13 8.29 4.01
CA PHE A 27 1.92 8.39 4.85
C PHE A 27 1.09 9.65 4.54
N ALA A 28 1.67 10.60 3.78
CA ALA A 28 1.02 11.82 3.34
C ALA A 28 -0.22 11.61 2.46
N MET A 29 -0.38 10.45 1.81
CA MET A 29 -1.57 10.14 1.00
C MET A 29 -2.80 9.81 1.84
N PHE A 30 -2.61 9.44 3.11
CA PHE A 30 -3.69 9.11 4.04
C PHE A 30 -4.02 10.29 4.94
N ASP A 31 -5.31 10.49 5.19
CA ASP A 31 -5.78 11.49 6.15
C ASP A 31 -5.77 10.89 7.57
N SER A 32 -4.66 11.05 8.27
CA SER A 32 -4.48 10.51 9.61
C SER A 32 -5.37 11.17 10.68
N SER A 33 -5.93 12.35 10.37
CA SER A 33 -6.87 13.05 11.24
C SER A 33 -8.27 12.44 11.22
N LYS A 34 -8.58 11.62 10.21
CA LYS A 34 -9.85 10.96 10.03
C LYS A 34 -9.79 9.49 10.36
N THR A 35 -10.93 8.96 10.75
CA THR A 35 -11.12 7.53 11.00
C THR A 35 -12.40 7.08 10.31
N MET A 36 -12.30 5.99 9.56
CA MET A 36 -13.43 5.39 8.86
C MET A 36 -13.51 3.91 9.22
N THR A 37 -14.71 3.43 9.49
CA THR A 37 -14.98 2.02 9.76
C THR A 37 -15.69 1.38 8.58
N LEU A 38 -15.16 0.28 8.09
CA LEU A 38 -15.72 -0.49 6.99
C LEU A 38 -16.03 -1.91 7.47
N VAL A 39 -17.19 -2.41 7.13
CA VAL A 39 -17.60 -3.80 7.36
C VAL A 39 -17.75 -4.48 6.01
N GLY A 40 -17.06 -5.59 5.83
CA GLY A 40 -17.08 -6.31 4.57
C GLY A 40 -16.48 -7.69 4.66
N THR A 41 -16.22 -8.26 3.51
CA THR A 41 -15.60 -9.58 3.38
C THR A 41 -14.22 -9.45 2.72
N VAL A 42 -13.28 -10.26 3.18
CA VAL A 42 -11.95 -10.33 2.57
C VAL A 42 -12.10 -10.88 1.15
N LYS A 43 -11.62 -10.12 0.17
CA LYS A 43 -11.42 -10.60 -1.18
C LYS A 43 -10.07 -11.30 -1.31
N GLU A 44 -9.03 -10.67 -0.77
CA GLU A 44 -7.66 -11.17 -0.76
C GLU A 44 -6.89 -10.56 0.41
N PHE A 45 -6.07 -11.35 1.06
CA PHE A 45 -5.07 -10.88 2.01
C PHE A 45 -3.68 -11.14 1.43
N GLN A 46 -2.97 -10.07 1.14
CA GLN A 46 -1.65 -10.11 0.52
C GLN A 46 -0.58 -9.92 1.58
N TRP A 47 0.18 -10.99 1.83
CA TRP A 47 1.32 -10.98 2.76
C TRP A 47 2.59 -10.66 2.00
N THR A 48 2.78 -9.38 1.67
CA THR A 48 3.82 -8.88 0.77
C THR A 48 4.68 -7.80 1.40
N ASN A 49 5.91 -7.67 0.92
CA ASN A 49 6.81 -6.57 1.26
C ASN A 49 6.74 -5.47 0.19
N PRO A 50 6.89 -4.20 0.55
CA PRO A 50 7.16 -3.67 1.90
C PRO A 50 5.91 -3.63 2.79
N HIS A 51 4.72 -3.76 2.25
CA HIS A 51 3.45 -3.68 2.97
C HIS A 51 2.54 -4.86 2.68
N THR A 52 1.77 -5.26 3.70
CA THR A 52 0.62 -6.14 3.50
C THR A 52 -0.56 -5.35 2.97
N TRP A 53 -1.48 -6.03 2.29
CA TRP A 53 -2.70 -5.43 1.77
C TRP A 53 -3.90 -6.31 2.08
N ILE A 54 -4.99 -5.67 2.44
CA ILE A 54 -6.29 -6.34 2.58
C ILE A 54 -7.21 -5.75 1.53
N GLN A 55 -7.59 -6.55 0.55
CA GLN A 55 -8.63 -6.21 -0.40
C GLN A 55 -9.97 -6.62 0.19
N VAL A 56 -10.86 -5.66 0.41
CA VAL A 56 -12.13 -5.86 1.12
C VAL A 56 -13.29 -5.51 0.21
N ASN A 57 -14.25 -6.41 0.11
CA ASN A 57 -15.51 -6.14 -0.55
C ASN A 57 -16.51 -5.59 0.47
N VAL A 58 -16.93 -4.34 0.28
CA VAL A 58 -17.82 -3.63 1.19
C VAL A 58 -19.17 -3.40 0.53
N PRO A 59 -20.25 -3.97 1.06
CA PRO A 59 -21.60 -3.66 0.58
C PRO A 59 -21.93 -2.18 0.82
N THR A 60 -22.30 -1.48 -0.25
CA THR A 60 -22.61 -0.06 -0.21
C THR A 60 -23.81 0.22 -1.10
N ASN A 61 -24.95 0.60 -0.51
CA ASN A 61 -26.17 0.95 -1.25
C ASN A 61 -26.59 -0.11 -2.29
N GLY A 62 -26.57 -1.40 -1.90
CA GLY A 62 -26.94 -2.52 -2.78
C GLY A 62 -25.89 -2.94 -3.80
N LYS A 63 -24.73 -2.30 -3.79
CA LYS A 63 -23.54 -2.66 -4.62
C LYS A 63 -22.39 -3.09 -3.75
N VAL A 64 -21.46 -3.85 -4.33
CA VAL A 64 -20.21 -4.19 -3.69
C VAL A 64 -19.13 -3.23 -4.18
N VAL A 65 -18.49 -2.54 -3.25
CA VAL A 65 -17.35 -1.65 -3.51
C VAL A 65 -16.09 -2.28 -2.95
N GLU A 66 -15.08 -2.39 -3.78
CA GLU A 66 -13.77 -2.91 -3.36
C GLU A 66 -12.93 -1.80 -2.74
N TRP A 67 -12.36 -2.09 -1.57
CA TRP A 67 -11.43 -1.21 -0.85
C TRP A 67 -10.08 -1.87 -0.73
N SER A 68 -9.02 -1.11 -0.95
CA SER A 68 -7.63 -1.54 -0.80
C SER A 68 -7.03 -0.93 0.45
N ILE A 69 -6.75 -1.77 1.45
CA ILE A 69 -6.27 -1.34 2.76
C ILE A 69 -4.80 -1.71 2.92
N GLU A 70 -3.95 -0.70 3.09
CA GLU A 70 -2.53 -0.89 3.35
C GLU A 70 -2.30 -1.21 4.82
N GLY A 71 -1.62 -2.32 5.08
CA GLY A 71 -1.18 -2.72 6.40
C GLY A 71 0.31 -2.50 6.62
N GLY A 72 0.79 -2.94 7.76
CA GLY A 72 2.22 -2.91 8.09
C GLY A 72 3.04 -3.90 7.28
N SER A 73 4.35 -3.88 7.47
CA SER A 73 5.23 -4.88 6.87
C SER A 73 4.97 -6.27 7.47
N PRO A 74 5.20 -7.36 6.70
CA PRO A 74 5.07 -8.71 7.23
C PRO A 74 5.88 -8.94 8.51
N ASN A 75 7.12 -8.49 8.56
CA ASN A 75 7.96 -8.62 9.75
C ASN A 75 7.40 -7.86 10.96
N GLY A 76 6.93 -6.63 10.75
CA GLY A 76 6.34 -5.83 11.80
C GLY A 76 5.05 -6.45 12.35
N LEU A 77 4.21 -6.97 11.48
CA LEU A 77 2.97 -7.64 11.86
C LEU A 77 3.22 -8.98 12.55
N ALA A 78 4.18 -9.77 12.06
CA ALA A 78 4.55 -11.06 12.68
C ALA A 78 4.99 -10.89 14.14
N ARG A 79 5.73 -9.84 14.45
CA ARG A 79 6.11 -9.52 15.83
C ARG A 79 4.91 -9.22 16.75
N ARG A 80 3.78 -8.82 16.16
CA ARG A 80 2.53 -8.55 16.85
C ARG A 80 1.55 -9.72 16.81
N GLY A 81 2.03 -10.90 16.37
CA GLY A 81 1.25 -12.13 16.34
C GLY A 81 0.44 -12.37 15.07
N TRP A 82 0.64 -11.57 14.04
CA TRP A 82 0.02 -11.81 12.74
C TRP A 82 0.73 -12.93 11.99
N LYS A 83 -0.05 -13.63 11.15
CA LYS A 83 0.44 -14.65 10.21
C LYS A 83 -0.20 -14.43 8.85
N SER A 84 0.42 -14.94 7.80
CA SER A 84 -0.13 -14.89 6.44
C SER A 84 -1.50 -15.58 6.32
N THR A 85 -1.81 -16.47 7.25
CA THR A 85 -3.06 -17.24 7.30
C THR A 85 -4.10 -16.67 8.25
N ILE A 86 -3.88 -15.47 8.82
CA ILE A 86 -4.76 -14.90 9.84
C ILE A 86 -6.16 -14.58 9.33
N MET A 87 -6.27 -14.33 8.04
CA MET A 87 -7.54 -14.14 7.34
C MET A 87 -7.45 -14.75 5.93
N LYS A 88 -8.60 -15.09 5.38
CA LYS A 88 -8.73 -15.70 4.05
C LYS A 88 -9.91 -15.10 3.30
N PRO A 89 -9.97 -15.27 1.97
CA PRO A 89 -11.12 -14.85 1.17
C PRO A 89 -12.43 -15.36 1.74
N GLY A 90 -13.43 -14.48 1.81
CA GLY A 90 -14.74 -14.77 2.37
C GLY A 90 -14.89 -14.48 3.86
N ASP A 91 -13.81 -14.27 4.60
CA ASP A 91 -13.89 -13.91 6.01
C ASP A 91 -14.57 -12.53 6.17
N LYS A 92 -15.55 -12.49 7.09
CA LYS A 92 -16.20 -11.23 7.45
C LYS A 92 -15.35 -10.48 8.46
N ILE A 93 -14.98 -9.26 8.13
CA ILE A 93 -14.12 -8.41 8.94
C ILE A 93 -14.68 -7.01 9.11
N THR A 94 -14.24 -6.35 10.17
CA THR A 94 -14.41 -4.92 10.36
C THR A 94 -13.03 -4.28 10.39
N VAL A 95 -12.79 -3.31 9.51
CA VAL A 95 -11.54 -2.55 9.48
C VAL A 95 -11.78 -1.11 9.86
N VAL A 96 -10.88 -0.59 10.67
CA VAL A 96 -10.79 0.84 11.00
C VAL A 96 -9.57 1.39 10.29
N ILE A 97 -9.75 2.43 9.50
CA ILE A 97 -8.71 2.97 8.62
C ILE A 97 -8.58 4.49 8.74
N ALA A 98 -7.42 4.99 8.36
CA ALA A 98 -7.25 6.36 7.93
C ALA A 98 -7.53 6.40 6.41
N PRO A 99 -8.54 7.14 5.93
CA PRO A 99 -8.92 7.12 4.52
C PRO A 99 -7.90 7.84 3.64
N MET A 100 -7.98 7.57 2.34
CA MET A 100 -7.23 8.34 1.34
C MET A 100 -7.70 9.79 1.31
N LYS A 101 -6.77 10.74 1.22
CA LYS A 101 -7.08 12.18 1.11
C LYS A 101 -7.85 12.53 -0.16
N ASP A 102 -7.60 11.80 -1.24
CA ASP A 102 -8.22 12.04 -2.55
C ASP A 102 -9.64 11.45 -2.68
N GLY A 103 -10.14 10.77 -1.63
CA GLY A 103 -11.46 10.16 -1.63
C GLY A 103 -11.55 8.82 -2.35
N SER A 104 -10.44 8.27 -2.83
CA SER A 104 -10.43 6.93 -3.42
C SER A 104 -10.71 5.85 -2.38
N ASN A 105 -11.14 4.67 -2.84
CA ASN A 105 -11.54 3.55 -1.98
C ASN A 105 -10.31 2.81 -1.45
N GLY A 106 -9.67 3.41 -0.47
CA GLY A 106 -8.47 2.88 0.17
C GLY A 106 -8.20 3.57 1.49
N GLY A 107 -7.21 3.05 2.19
CA GLY A 107 -6.79 3.62 3.46
C GLY A 107 -5.64 2.88 4.09
N SER A 108 -5.15 3.44 5.18
CA SER A 108 -4.15 2.83 6.05
C SER A 108 -4.84 2.14 7.22
N LEU A 109 -4.49 0.88 7.44
CA LEU A 109 -5.09 0.08 8.51
C LEU A 109 -4.72 0.62 9.90
N LYS A 110 -5.73 0.84 10.73
CA LYS A 110 -5.55 1.10 12.17
C LYS A 110 -5.82 -0.16 12.97
N THR A 111 -6.96 -0.78 12.77
CA THR A 111 -7.34 -2.05 13.41
C THR A 111 -8.14 -2.92 12.48
N VAL A 112 -8.11 -4.21 12.70
CA VAL A 112 -9.00 -5.19 12.07
C VAL A 112 -9.63 -6.08 13.13
N THR A 113 -10.93 -6.28 13.03
CA THR A 113 -11.66 -7.27 13.85
C THR A 113 -11.95 -8.48 12.98
N LEU A 114 -11.45 -9.62 13.40
CA LEU A 114 -11.57 -10.91 12.73
C LEU A 114 -12.94 -11.56 12.97
N PRO A 115 -13.31 -12.61 12.23
CA PRO A 115 -14.61 -13.29 12.40
C PRO A 115 -14.87 -13.83 13.80
N ASP A 116 -13.82 -14.21 14.56
CA ASP A 116 -13.93 -14.68 15.94
C ASP A 116 -14.11 -13.55 16.96
N GLY A 117 -14.13 -12.28 16.51
CA GLY A 117 -14.25 -11.11 17.35
C GLY A 117 -12.93 -10.56 17.89
N LYS A 118 -11.81 -11.21 17.60
CA LYS A 118 -10.48 -10.71 18.00
C LYS A 118 -10.13 -9.46 17.18
N THR A 119 -9.69 -8.42 17.87
CA THR A 119 -9.21 -7.18 17.25
C THR A 119 -7.69 -7.10 17.35
N LEU A 120 -7.07 -6.76 16.22
CA LEU A 120 -5.62 -6.62 16.08
C LEU A 120 -5.26 -5.18 15.73
#